data_323386fe119e639a296d7a72a2d6145a
#
_entry.id   323386fe119e639a296d7a72a2d6145a
#
_cell.length_a   1.000
_cell.length_b   1.000
_cell.length_c   1.000
_cell.angle_alpha   90.00
_cell.angle_beta   90.00
_cell.angle_gamma   90.00
#
_symmetry.space_group_name_H-M   'P 1'
#
loop_
_entity.id
_entity.type
_entity.pdbx_description
1 polymer ?
#
loop_
_entity_poly.entity_id
_entity_poly.type
_entity_poly.pdbx_seq_one_letter_code
_entity_poly.pdbx_strand_id
1 'polypeptide(L)'
;MITIYLKQYNKIVRNPDLKIFDELGYDDILWIDLLNASIKEQKEVENFMEINLQTRQQVEEIETSSKYSETENAIFSNADFFVHSPDGITVEPVSFVISEGVLITVRQSEFRTFAEAEKRLQINSRGYTTGYHLFVSILEIRIDADADAVEAVSKQIATLSKEIGAQDRVSQNEIRHINTLQETTMMMREVIFDRQ
;
A
#
# COMPACT_ATOMS: atom_id res chain seq x y z
N MET A 1 -11.86 9.70 -2.72
CA MET A 1 -12.45 8.84 -3.78
C MET A 1 -12.54 7.42 -3.27
N ILE A 2 -13.73 6.81 -3.38
CA ILE A 2 -13.97 5.41 -3.00
C ILE A 2 -14.13 4.55 -4.25
N THR A 3 -13.66 3.30 -4.17
CA THR A 3 -13.94 2.26 -5.16
C THR A 3 -14.33 0.98 -4.44
N ILE A 4 -15.49 0.42 -4.77
CA ILE A 4 -16.02 -0.81 -4.18
C ILE A 4 -15.93 -1.91 -5.22
N TYR A 5 -15.31 -3.03 -4.89
CA TYR A 5 -15.16 -4.19 -5.78
C TYR A 5 -16.13 -5.29 -5.36
N LEU A 6 -17.07 -5.56 -6.22
CA LEU A 6 -18.20 -6.46 -5.99
C LEU A 6 -17.97 -7.82 -6.63
N LYS A 7 -18.34 -8.87 -5.90
CA LYS A 7 -18.39 -10.25 -6.41
C LYS A 7 -19.71 -10.46 -7.16
N GLN A 8 -19.68 -10.47 -8.49
CA GLN A 8 -20.85 -10.73 -9.32
C GLN A 8 -20.63 -11.96 -10.17
N TYR A 9 -21.32 -13.07 -9.84
CA TYR A 9 -21.16 -14.37 -10.47
C TYR A 9 -19.68 -14.84 -10.45
N ASN A 10 -18.97 -14.77 -11.55
CA ASN A 10 -17.55 -15.15 -11.64
C ASN A 10 -16.65 -13.95 -12.03
N LYS A 11 -17.10 -12.73 -11.77
CA LYS A 11 -16.38 -11.50 -12.11
C LYS A 11 -16.32 -10.57 -10.91
N ILE A 12 -15.30 -9.73 -10.90
CA ILE A 12 -15.22 -8.60 -9.98
C ILE A 12 -15.57 -7.33 -10.74
N VAL A 13 -16.53 -6.58 -10.22
CA VAL A 13 -17.04 -5.35 -10.83
C VAL A 13 -16.75 -4.16 -9.92
N ARG A 14 -16.28 -3.06 -10.51
CA ARG A 14 -16.02 -1.81 -9.78
C ARG A 14 -17.32 -0.99 -9.69
N ASN A 15 -17.57 -0.45 -8.50
CA ASN A 15 -18.65 0.50 -8.26
C ASN A 15 -18.14 1.65 -7.37
N PRO A 16 -18.26 2.91 -7.80
CA PRO A 16 -17.87 4.06 -6.98
C PRO A 16 -19.05 4.63 -6.13
N ASP A 17 -20.25 4.07 -6.23
CA ASP A 17 -21.45 4.61 -5.58
C ASP A 17 -21.67 3.97 -4.19
N LEU A 18 -21.61 4.81 -3.16
CA LEU A 18 -21.86 4.42 -1.77
C LEU A 18 -23.28 3.90 -1.51
N LYS A 19 -24.25 4.27 -2.36
CA LYS A 19 -25.65 3.80 -2.23
C LYS A 19 -25.77 2.28 -2.34
N ILE A 20 -24.77 1.62 -2.91
CA ILE A 20 -24.75 0.17 -3.01
C ILE A 20 -24.76 -0.52 -1.64
N PHE A 21 -24.33 0.17 -0.60
CA PHE A 21 -24.37 -0.34 0.78
C PHE A 21 -25.79 -0.54 1.32
N ASP A 22 -26.78 0.16 0.74
CA ASP A 22 -28.19 -0.02 1.11
C ASP A 22 -28.81 -1.31 0.50
N GLU A 23 -28.15 -1.89 -0.50
CA GLU A 23 -28.68 -2.99 -1.32
C GLU A 23 -27.95 -4.32 -1.12
N LEU A 24 -26.67 -4.27 -0.71
CA LEU A 24 -25.77 -5.43 -0.66
C LEU A 24 -25.32 -5.77 0.75
N GLY A 25 -25.02 -7.05 0.97
CA GLY A 25 -24.37 -7.55 2.17
C GLY A 25 -22.84 -7.67 2.02
N TYR A 26 -22.18 -8.00 3.10
CA TYR A 26 -20.71 -8.20 3.13
C TYR A 26 -20.24 -9.29 2.14
N ASP A 27 -21.05 -10.34 1.98
CA ASP A 27 -20.72 -11.46 1.08
C ASP A 27 -20.60 -11.06 -0.39
N ASP A 28 -21.24 -9.95 -0.78
CA ASP A 28 -21.20 -9.44 -2.14
C ASP A 28 -19.96 -8.55 -2.40
N ILE A 29 -19.26 -8.12 -1.35
CA ILE A 29 -18.14 -7.19 -1.44
C ILE A 29 -16.84 -7.96 -1.22
N LEU A 30 -15.84 -7.68 -2.05
CA LEU A 30 -14.49 -8.22 -1.90
C LEU A 30 -13.55 -7.19 -1.29
N TRP A 31 -13.62 -5.95 -1.78
CA TRP A 31 -12.66 -4.91 -1.45
C TRP A 31 -13.30 -3.52 -1.52
N ILE A 32 -12.98 -2.68 -0.55
CA ILE A 32 -13.31 -1.26 -0.51
C ILE A 32 -11.98 -0.49 -0.47
N ASP A 33 -11.68 0.27 -1.54
CA ASP A 33 -10.45 1.07 -1.62
C ASP A 33 -10.76 2.56 -1.41
N LEU A 34 -10.20 3.11 -0.36
CA LEU A 34 -10.32 4.51 0.06
C LEU A 34 -9.03 5.26 -0.31
N LEU A 35 -8.98 5.83 -1.52
CA LEU A 35 -7.88 6.66 -2.00
C LEU A 35 -8.19 8.13 -1.72
N ASN A 36 -7.41 8.77 -0.84
CA ASN A 36 -7.59 10.17 -0.45
C ASN A 36 -9.07 10.48 -0.19
N ALA A 37 -9.72 9.59 0.56
CA ALA A 37 -11.15 9.66 0.80
C ALA A 37 -11.49 10.78 1.78
N SER A 38 -12.62 11.43 1.55
CA SER A 38 -13.17 12.41 2.46
C SER A 38 -13.65 11.76 3.77
N ILE A 39 -13.73 12.56 4.84
CA ILE A 39 -14.27 12.11 6.14
C ILE A 39 -15.68 11.53 5.97
N LYS A 40 -16.47 12.07 5.04
CA LYS A 40 -17.81 11.56 4.77
C LYS A 40 -17.77 10.15 4.16
N GLU A 41 -16.92 9.93 3.15
CA GLU A 41 -16.74 8.61 2.54
C GLU A 41 -16.24 7.58 3.55
N GLN A 42 -15.32 7.95 4.43
CA GLN A 42 -14.83 7.07 5.50
C GLN A 42 -15.95 6.71 6.48
N LYS A 43 -16.75 7.68 6.91
CA LYS A 43 -17.87 7.44 7.84
C LYS A 43 -18.96 6.54 7.25
N GLU A 44 -19.25 6.65 5.96
CA GLU A 44 -20.20 5.74 5.30
C GLU A 44 -19.70 4.30 5.33
N VAL A 45 -18.39 4.08 5.11
CA VAL A 45 -17.78 2.75 5.21
C VAL A 45 -17.76 2.26 6.66
N GLU A 46 -17.41 3.12 7.63
CA GLU A 46 -17.45 2.80 9.07
C GLU A 46 -18.84 2.35 9.53
N ASN A 47 -19.87 3.09 9.11
CA ASN A 47 -21.25 2.76 9.44
C ASN A 47 -21.70 1.44 8.81
N PHE A 48 -21.36 1.22 7.53
CA PHE A 48 -21.71 -0.01 6.83
C PHE A 48 -21.02 -1.24 7.41
N MET A 49 -19.72 -1.13 7.72
CA MET A 49 -18.90 -2.25 8.23
C MET A 49 -18.97 -2.41 9.75
N GLU A 50 -19.64 -1.50 10.47
CA GLU A 50 -19.72 -1.45 11.94
C GLU A 50 -18.34 -1.44 12.63
N ILE A 51 -17.37 -0.75 12.03
CA ILE A 51 -15.99 -0.61 12.52
C ILE A 51 -15.60 0.87 12.59
N ASN A 52 -14.51 1.17 13.31
CA ASN A 52 -13.85 2.47 13.27
C ASN A 52 -12.54 2.37 12.50
N LEU A 53 -12.39 3.16 11.44
CA LEU A 53 -11.15 3.26 10.69
C LEU A 53 -10.15 4.12 11.45
N GLN A 54 -8.88 3.79 11.37
CA GLN A 54 -7.82 4.61 11.94
C GLN A 54 -7.67 5.90 11.14
N THR A 55 -7.58 7.03 11.85
CA THR A 55 -7.26 8.31 11.21
C THR A 55 -5.81 8.31 10.73
N ARG A 56 -5.49 9.15 9.74
CA ARG A 56 -4.13 9.33 9.27
C ARG A 56 -3.14 9.62 10.40
N GLN A 57 -3.49 10.52 11.32
CA GLN A 57 -2.65 10.86 12.44
C GLN A 57 -2.40 9.65 13.35
N GLN A 58 -3.42 8.84 13.63
CA GLN A 58 -3.25 7.60 14.39
C GLN A 58 -2.30 6.63 13.70
N VAL A 59 -2.41 6.47 12.37
CA VAL A 59 -1.53 5.60 11.59
C VAL A 59 -0.08 6.09 11.59
N GLU A 60 0.14 7.39 11.46
CA GLU A 60 1.48 8.01 11.47
C GLU A 60 2.14 7.94 12.87
N GLU A 61 1.36 7.94 13.94
CA GLU A 61 1.81 7.85 15.33
C GLU A 61 2.01 6.40 15.83
N ILE A 62 1.60 5.41 15.03
CA ILE A 62 1.74 3.99 15.40
C ILE A 62 3.22 3.61 15.41
N GLU A 63 3.71 3.19 16.58
CA GLU A 63 5.05 2.59 16.69
C GLU A 63 5.12 1.30 15.85
N THR A 64 6.30 0.97 15.35
CA THR A 64 6.58 -0.23 14.55
C THR A 64 6.02 -1.51 15.17
N SER A 65 6.10 -1.63 16.49
CA SER A 65 5.59 -2.78 17.25
C SER A 65 4.05 -2.90 17.27
N SER A 66 3.34 -1.85 16.86
CA SER A 66 1.87 -1.76 16.94
C SER A 66 1.19 -1.70 15.57
N LYS A 67 1.92 -2.01 14.50
CA LYS A 67 1.38 -2.01 13.11
C LYS A 67 0.32 -3.08 12.87
N TYR A 68 0.11 -3.99 13.80
CA TYR A 68 -0.94 -5.01 13.78
C TYR A 68 -1.79 -4.88 15.04
N SER A 69 -3.10 -4.93 14.88
CA SER A 69 -4.05 -5.04 15.98
C SER A 69 -5.29 -5.81 15.55
N GLU A 70 -5.93 -6.47 16.50
CA GLU A 70 -7.12 -7.27 16.27
C GLU A 70 -8.20 -6.88 17.28
N THR A 71 -9.42 -6.80 16.80
CA THR A 71 -10.64 -6.64 17.60
C THR A 71 -11.53 -7.85 17.40
N GLU A 72 -12.68 -7.92 18.08
CA GLU A 72 -13.63 -9.02 17.88
C GLU A 72 -14.12 -9.12 16.43
N ASN A 73 -14.22 -8.00 15.71
CA ASN A 73 -14.84 -7.93 14.39
C ASN A 73 -13.88 -7.56 13.24
N ALA A 74 -12.63 -7.16 13.53
CA ALA A 74 -11.72 -6.70 12.49
C ALA A 74 -10.25 -6.92 12.85
N ILE A 75 -9.46 -7.12 11.80
CA ILE A 75 -7.99 -7.16 11.82
C ILE A 75 -7.50 -5.88 11.17
N PHE A 76 -6.61 -5.15 11.85
CA PHE A 76 -5.96 -3.95 11.35
C PHE A 76 -4.48 -4.21 11.13
N SER A 77 -3.98 -3.83 9.96
CA SER A 77 -2.56 -3.91 9.64
C SER A 77 -2.15 -2.65 8.90
N ASN A 78 -1.07 -2.01 9.35
CA ASN A 78 -0.50 -0.84 8.69
C ASN A 78 0.84 -1.20 8.06
N ALA A 79 1.07 -0.73 6.85
CA ALA A 79 2.30 -1.03 6.12
C ALA A 79 2.75 0.20 5.32
N ASP A 80 4.05 0.46 5.36
CA ASP A 80 4.67 1.56 4.62
C ASP A 80 4.99 1.15 3.18
N PHE A 81 4.66 2.00 2.22
CA PHE A 81 4.86 1.80 0.81
C PHE A 81 5.79 2.86 0.23
N PHE A 82 6.68 2.46 -0.68
CA PHE A 82 7.52 3.39 -1.39
C PHE A 82 6.73 4.17 -2.45
N VAL A 83 6.88 5.49 -2.40
CA VAL A 83 6.38 6.41 -3.42
C VAL A 83 7.56 6.95 -4.21
N HIS A 84 7.56 6.73 -5.52
CA HIS A 84 8.59 7.24 -6.41
C HIS A 84 8.17 8.59 -6.95
N SER A 85 9.01 9.61 -6.74
CA SER A 85 8.83 10.95 -7.27
C SER A 85 10.08 11.39 -8.06
N PRO A 86 10.01 12.45 -8.85
CA PRO A 86 11.19 13.03 -9.51
C PRO A 86 12.30 13.43 -8.54
N ASP A 87 11.92 13.77 -7.30
CA ASP A 87 12.85 14.23 -6.26
C ASP A 87 13.44 13.09 -5.43
N GLY A 88 13.01 11.83 -5.67
CA GLY A 88 13.49 10.66 -4.96
C GLY A 88 12.38 9.70 -4.53
N ILE A 89 12.71 8.89 -3.53
CA ILE A 89 11.79 7.91 -2.94
C ILE A 89 11.35 8.46 -1.58
N THR A 90 10.03 8.45 -1.36
CA THR A 90 9.42 8.74 -0.06
C THR A 90 8.62 7.52 0.42
N VAL A 91 8.12 7.58 1.64
CA VAL A 91 7.35 6.49 2.26
C VAL A 91 6.00 7.03 2.69
N GLU A 92 4.95 6.30 2.38
CA GLU A 92 3.60 6.61 2.85
C GLU A 92 2.93 5.37 3.44
N PRO A 93 2.21 5.51 4.57
CA PRO A 93 1.51 4.40 5.19
C PRO A 93 0.23 4.08 4.42
N VAL A 94 -0.08 2.80 4.40
CA VAL A 94 -1.35 2.24 3.93
C VAL A 94 -1.95 1.42 5.06
N SER A 95 -3.21 1.71 5.40
CA SER A 95 -3.97 0.90 6.35
C SER A 95 -4.76 -0.17 5.62
N PHE A 96 -4.66 -1.37 6.12
CA PHE A 96 -5.45 -2.54 5.72
C PHE A 96 -6.36 -2.93 6.87
N VAL A 97 -7.63 -3.08 6.59
CA VAL A 97 -8.60 -3.61 7.55
C VAL A 97 -9.32 -4.78 6.91
N ILE A 98 -9.42 -5.90 7.63
CA ILE A 98 -10.19 -7.06 7.20
C ILE A 98 -11.30 -7.29 8.21
N SER A 99 -12.54 -7.20 7.75
CA SER A 99 -13.74 -7.45 8.55
C SER A 99 -14.76 -8.17 7.69
N GLU A 100 -15.47 -9.16 8.24
CA GLU A 100 -16.51 -9.95 7.54
C GLU A 100 -16.05 -10.53 6.18
N GLY A 101 -14.74 -10.79 6.04
CA GLY A 101 -14.17 -11.28 4.77
C GLY A 101 -13.98 -10.21 3.69
N VAL A 102 -14.28 -8.94 3.98
CA VAL A 102 -14.05 -7.78 3.13
C VAL A 102 -12.68 -7.17 3.45
N LEU A 103 -11.90 -6.85 2.44
CA LEU A 103 -10.70 -6.02 2.59
C LEU A 103 -11.09 -4.55 2.47
N ILE A 104 -10.61 -3.72 3.38
CA ILE A 104 -10.70 -2.26 3.28
C ILE A 104 -9.28 -1.73 3.27
N THR A 105 -8.97 -0.84 2.31
CA THR A 105 -7.68 -0.17 2.23
C THR A 105 -7.86 1.34 2.33
N VAL A 106 -7.04 1.99 3.16
CA VAL A 106 -7.02 3.45 3.30
C VAL A 106 -5.63 3.95 2.93
N ARG A 107 -5.56 4.79 1.90
CA ARG A 107 -4.31 5.31 1.36
C ARG A 107 -4.48 6.72 0.82
N GLN A 108 -3.39 7.48 0.76
CA GLN A 108 -3.38 8.85 0.26
C GLN A 108 -2.88 8.95 -1.18
N SER A 109 -1.99 8.04 -1.58
CA SER A 109 -1.36 8.05 -2.91
C SER A 109 -1.77 6.87 -3.76
N GLU A 110 -1.58 7.02 -5.07
CA GLU A 110 -1.66 5.93 -6.02
C GLU A 110 -0.36 5.12 -6.00
N PHE A 111 -0.48 3.80 -5.86
CA PHE A 111 0.64 2.87 -5.90
C PHE A 111 0.49 1.89 -7.07
N ARG A 112 1.59 1.61 -7.76
CA ARG A 112 1.62 0.59 -8.83
C ARG A 112 1.16 -0.79 -8.32
N THR A 113 1.43 -1.08 -7.05
CA THR A 113 0.99 -2.30 -6.37
C THR A 113 -0.53 -2.48 -6.43
N PHE A 114 -1.29 -1.41 -6.18
CA PHE A 114 -2.75 -1.45 -6.21
C PHE A 114 -3.29 -1.58 -7.64
N ALA A 115 -2.68 -0.88 -8.60
CA ALA A 115 -3.04 -1.02 -10.01
C ALA A 115 -2.76 -2.44 -10.53
N GLU A 116 -1.68 -3.06 -10.10
CA GLU A 116 -1.36 -4.45 -10.45
C GLU A 116 -2.30 -5.45 -9.76
N ALA A 117 -2.65 -5.22 -8.49
CA ALA A 117 -3.66 -6.03 -7.78
C ALA A 117 -5.02 -5.99 -8.49
N GLU A 118 -5.46 -4.81 -8.92
CA GLU A 118 -6.68 -4.66 -9.71
C GLU A 118 -6.62 -5.44 -11.02
N LYS A 119 -5.51 -5.39 -11.74
CA LYS A 119 -5.28 -6.19 -12.94
C LYS A 119 -5.40 -7.70 -12.67
N ARG A 120 -4.74 -8.19 -11.60
CA ARG A 120 -4.81 -9.59 -11.20
C ARG A 120 -6.25 -10.01 -10.88
N LEU A 121 -7.03 -9.15 -10.20
CA LEU A 121 -8.45 -9.35 -9.95
C LEU A 121 -9.26 -9.54 -11.23
N GLN A 122 -9.00 -8.72 -12.24
CA GLN A 122 -9.73 -8.80 -13.52
C GLN A 122 -9.37 -10.06 -14.31
N ILE A 123 -8.11 -10.51 -14.24
CA ILE A 123 -7.62 -11.68 -14.98
C ILE A 123 -8.07 -12.99 -14.28
N ASN A 124 -8.00 -13.04 -12.96
CA ASN A 124 -8.28 -14.26 -12.17
C ASN A 124 -9.27 -13.99 -11.03
N SER A 125 -10.45 -13.50 -11.35
CA SER A 125 -11.47 -13.18 -10.35
C SER A 125 -11.89 -14.35 -9.46
N ARG A 126 -11.80 -15.58 -9.95
CA ARG A 126 -12.15 -16.80 -9.20
C ARG A 126 -11.14 -17.14 -8.10
N GLY A 127 -9.92 -16.68 -8.20
CA GLY A 127 -8.87 -16.87 -7.19
C GLY A 127 -9.09 -16.03 -5.92
N TYR A 128 -9.95 -15.02 -5.99
CA TYR A 128 -10.17 -14.07 -4.90
C TYR A 128 -11.59 -14.26 -4.32
N THR A 129 -11.73 -15.18 -3.39
CA THR A 129 -13.03 -15.47 -2.76
C THR A 129 -13.31 -14.57 -1.55
N THR A 130 -12.26 -14.09 -0.88
CA THR A 130 -12.35 -13.22 0.30
C THR A 130 -11.30 -12.12 0.23
N GLY A 131 -11.48 -11.07 1.03
CA GLY A 131 -10.51 -9.99 1.21
C GLY A 131 -9.14 -10.45 1.68
N TYR A 132 -9.04 -11.57 2.41
CA TYR A 132 -7.76 -12.16 2.83
C TYR A 132 -6.89 -12.57 1.62
N HIS A 133 -7.47 -13.18 0.60
CA HIS A 133 -6.72 -13.57 -0.61
C HIS A 133 -6.18 -12.34 -1.33
N LEU A 134 -6.97 -11.27 -1.39
CA LEU A 134 -6.53 -10.03 -2.00
C LEU A 134 -5.45 -9.33 -1.18
N PHE A 135 -5.59 -9.30 0.14
CA PHE A 135 -4.58 -8.75 1.05
C PHE A 135 -3.22 -9.42 0.84
N VAL A 136 -3.19 -10.76 0.86
CA VAL A 136 -1.95 -11.53 0.61
C VAL A 136 -1.39 -11.20 -0.78
N SER A 137 -2.24 -11.13 -1.81
CA SER A 137 -1.78 -10.80 -3.16
C SER A 137 -1.19 -9.37 -3.26
N ILE A 138 -1.78 -8.39 -2.56
CA ILE A 138 -1.21 -7.03 -2.50
C ILE A 138 0.16 -7.06 -1.81
N LEU A 139 0.32 -7.82 -0.72
CA LEU A 139 1.61 -7.94 -0.03
C LEU A 139 2.67 -8.64 -0.91
N GLU A 140 2.30 -9.68 -1.66
CA GLU A 140 3.21 -10.33 -2.63
C GLU A 140 3.69 -9.34 -3.69
N ILE A 141 2.76 -8.61 -4.33
CA ILE A 141 3.12 -7.59 -5.33
C ILE A 141 4.03 -6.51 -4.74
N ARG A 142 3.77 -6.12 -3.49
CA ARG A 142 4.58 -5.15 -2.78
C ARG A 142 6.00 -5.66 -2.56
N ILE A 143 6.17 -6.91 -2.11
CA ILE A 143 7.49 -7.52 -1.88
C ILE A 143 8.31 -7.50 -3.19
N ASP A 144 7.70 -7.86 -4.32
CA ASP A 144 8.34 -7.82 -5.63
C ASP A 144 8.76 -6.39 -6.00
N ALA A 145 7.86 -5.41 -5.82
CA ALA A 145 8.15 -4.01 -6.11
C ALA A 145 9.27 -3.42 -5.22
N ASP A 146 9.33 -3.84 -3.95
CA ASP A 146 10.38 -3.42 -3.03
C ASP A 146 11.74 -4.05 -3.37
N ALA A 147 11.75 -5.30 -3.82
CA ALA A 147 12.97 -5.96 -4.31
C ALA A 147 13.51 -5.23 -5.56
N ASP A 148 12.64 -4.86 -6.48
CA ASP A 148 13.01 -4.06 -7.67
C ASP A 148 13.60 -2.69 -7.28
N ALA A 149 13.00 -2.03 -6.29
CA ALA A 149 13.49 -0.74 -5.79
C ALA A 149 14.88 -0.85 -5.16
N VAL A 150 15.13 -1.88 -4.35
CA VAL A 150 16.46 -2.17 -3.77
C VAL A 150 17.48 -2.46 -4.87
N GLU A 151 17.13 -3.25 -5.88
CA GLU A 151 18.01 -3.54 -7.02
C GLU A 151 18.36 -2.26 -7.78
N ALA A 152 17.38 -1.37 -8.01
CA ALA A 152 17.60 -0.09 -8.70
C ALA A 152 18.60 0.79 -7.93
N VAL A 153 18.46 0.94 -6.61
CA VAL A 153 19.38 1.70 -5.77
C VAL A 153 20.77 1.06 -5.77
N SER A 154 20.85 -0.26 -5.68
CA SER A 154 22.13 -0.99 -5.73
C SER A 154 22.88 -0.75 -7.06
N LYS A 155 22.17 -0.71 -8.19
CA LYS A 155 22.75 -0.38 -9.50
C LYS A 155 23.25 1.07 -9.56
N GLN A 156 22.51 2.01 -8.98
CA GLN A 156 22.93 3.41 -8.90
C GLN A 156 24.23 3.57 -8.07
N ILE A 157 24.30 2.91 -6.91
CA ILE A 157 25.51 2.90 -6.07
C ILE A 157 26.70 2.32 -6.83
N ALA A 158 26.54 1.20 -7.54
CA ALA A 158 27.61 0.57 -8.31
C ALA A 158 28.08 1.48 -9.46
N THR A 159 27.19 2.17 -10.12
CA THR A 159 27.53 3.12 -11.21
C THR A 159 28.31 4.31 -10.65
N LEU A 160 27.81 4.95 -9.59
CA LEU A 160 28.46 6.08 -8.96
C LEU A 160 29.85 5.72 -8.42
N SER A 161 29.99 4.53 -7.81
CA SER A 161 31.29 4.04 -7.32
C SER A 161 32.32 3.88 -8.44
N LYS A 162 31.91 3.44 -9.64
CA LYS A 162 32.82 3.34 -10.81
C LYS A 162 33.20 4.71 -11.34
N GLU A 163 32.25 5.65 -11.38
CA GLU A 163 32.51 7.03 -11.83
C GLU A 163 33.51 7.73 -10.93
N ILE A 164 33.34 7.63 -9.61
CA ILE A 164 34.24 8.20 -8.62
C ILE A 164 35.64 7.53 -8.68
N GLY A 165 35.68 6.21 -8.82
CA GLY A 165 36.94 5.47 -8.89
C GLY A 165 37.78 5.76 -10.14
N ALA A 166 37.18 6.34 -11.18
CA ALA A 166 37.86 6.74 -12.42
C ALA A 166 38.39 8.21 -12.40
N GLN A 167 38.16 8.94 -11.31
CA GLN A 167 38.48 10.38 -11.21
C GLN A 167 39.47 10.65 -10.08
N ASP A 168 40.36 11.65 -10.28
CA ASP A 168 41.29 12.11 -9.25
C ASP A 168 40.65 12.98 -8.18
N ARG A 169 39.46 13.51 -8.43
CA ARG A 169 38.72 14.39 -7.50
C ARG A 169 37.22 14.14 -7.57
N VAL A 170 36.59 14.06 -6.43
CA VAL A 170 35.14 13.93 -6.26
C VAL A 170 34.49 15.34 -6.37
N SER A 171 33.51 15.50 -7.23
CA SER A 171 32.75 16.75 -7.39
C SER A 171 31.71 16.94 -6.29
N GLN A 172 31.26 18.18 -6.06
CA GLN A 172 30.17 18.45 -5.12
C GLN A 172 28.84 17.77 -5.52
N ASN A 173 28.61 17.54 -6.81
CA ASN A 173 27.42 16.86 -7.27
C ASN A 173 27.45 15.37 -6.91
N GLU A 174 28.61 14.73 -7.04
CA GLU A 174 28.80 13.35 -6.62
C GLU A 174 28.63 13.18 -5.13
N ILE A 175 29.13 14.11 -4.31
CA ILE A 175 28.93 14.10 -2.86
C ILE A 175 27.44 14.20 -2.52
N ARG A 176 26.69 15.09 -3.18
CA ARG A 176 25.23 15.18 -2.98
C ARG A 176 24.54 13.88 -3.38
N HIS A 177 24.92 13.29 -4.50
CA HIS A 177 24.33 12.02 -4.97
C HIS A 177 24.63 10.88 -4.00
N ILE A 178 25.84 10.79 -3.43
CA ILE A 178 26.18 9.83 -2.38
C ILE A 178 25.24 10.01 -1.18
N ASN A 179 25.07 11.23 -0.70
CA ASN A 179 24.20 11.50 0.46
C ASN A 179 22.75 11.09 0.19
N THR A 180 22.21 11.42 -0.98
CA THR A 180 20.84 11.01 -1.37
C THR A 180 20.69 9.49 -1.43
N LEU A 181 21.67 8.78 -1.99
CA LEU A 181 21.65 7.31 -2.03
C LEU A 181 21.77 6.70 -0.62
N GLN A 182 22.55 7.32 0.25
CA GLN A 182 22.69 6.89 1.64
C GLN A 182 21.36 7.07 2.40
N GLU A 183 20.72 8.24 2.29
CA GLU A 183 19.41 8.51 2.89
C GLU A 183 18.35 7.54 2.37
N THR A 184 18.30 7.32 1.06
CA THR A 184 17.39 6.36 0.43
C THR A 184 17.61 4.94 0.96
N THR A 185 18.88 4.51 1.10
CA THR A 185 19.22 3.18 1.60
C THR A 185 18.80 3.02 3.06
N MET A 186 18.99 4.05 3.90
CA MET A 186 18.56 4.03 5.30
C MET A 186 17.03 3.91 5.40
N MET A 187 16.29 4.72 4.63
CA MET A 187 14.83 4.66 4.57
C MET A 187 14.33 3.28 4.12
N MET A 188 14.91 2.72 3.05
CA MET A 188 14.56 1.39 2.57
C MET A 188 14.81 0.32 3.62
N ARG A 189 15.93 0.43 4.33
CA ARG A 189 16.25 -0.49 5.43
C ARG A 189 15.17 -0.44 6.51
N GLU A 190 14.77 0.74 6.98
CA GLU A 190 13.73 0.89 7.99
C GLU A 190 12.42 0.24 7.53
N VAL A 191 11.93 0.60 6.34
CA VAL A 191 10.68 0.05 5.79
C VAL A 191 10.73 -1.47 5.63
N ILE A 192 11.89 -2.04 5.28
CA ILE A 192 12.03 -3.50 5.08
C ILE A 192 12.17 -4.22 6.44
N PHE A 193 12.87 -3.66 7.41
CA PHE A 193 13.02 -4.25 8.76
C PHE A 193 11.73 -4.19 9.58
N ASP A 194 10.90 -3.18 9.38
CA ASP A 194 9.60 -3.04 10.03
C ASP A 194 8.59 -4.16 9.69
N ARG A 195 9.00 -5.11 8.85
CA ARG A 195 8.19 -6.27 8.40
C ARG A 195 8.44 -7.56 9.17
N GLN A 196 9.41 -7.56 10.07
CA GLN A 196 9.72 -8.73 10.90
C GLN A 196 8.91 -8.73 12.18
#